data_502bcd463278182a10de542ee78b7335
#
_entry.id   502bcd463278182a10de542ee78b7335
#
_cell.length_a   1.000
_cell.length_b   1.000
_cell.length_c   1.000
_cell.angle_alpha   90.00
_cell.angle_beta   90.00
_cell.angle_gamma   90.00
#
_symmetry.space_group_name_H-M   'P 1'
#
loop_
_entity.id
_entity.type
_entity.pdbx_description
1 polymer ?
#
loop_
_entity_poly.entity_id
_entity_poly.type
_entity_poly.pdbx_seq_one_letter_code
_entity_poly.pdbx_strand_id
1 'polypeptide(L)'
;MSMLAIDLETKNMSFDIGGFGNTHMFQVSTVATWDGTTGTVYVDEPLDSFAKSGHIVKSLGQLKYDLDEHFEKGGLLLGHNIKAFDLPILRDSMDIYCINKYVKAEQFVDTSKILFKEHGERFPLKNLVKCTMNDFKLMDSADAPKLWKMGQYDEVVEYCMKDTQLVYDLWKYGQDNGFVKAFSIEKGEHK
;
A
#
# COMPACT_ATOMS: atom_id res chain seq x y z
N MET A 1 -18.61 8.28 -3.05
CA MET A 1 -17.69 7.45 -2.24
C MET A 1 -16.28 7.99 -2.46
N SER A 2 -15.53 8.24 -1.40
CA SER A 2 -14.12 8.66 -1.48
C SER A 2 -13.25 7.42 -1.62
N MET A 3 -12.27 7.45 -2.53
CA MET A 3 -11.25 6.42 -2.67
C MET A 3 -10.00 6.86 -1.90
N LEU A 4 -9.44 5.97 -1.10
CA LEU A 4 -8.22 6.19 -0.34
C LEU A 4 -7.24 5.05 -0.66
N ALA A 5 -6.21 5.34 -1.44
CA ALA A 5 -5.13 4.38 -1.63
C ALA A 5 -4.33 4.24 -0.34
N ILE A 6 -3.88 3.01 -0.05
CA ILE A 6 -3.11 2.67 1.14
C ILE A 6 -2.04 1.65 0.81
N ASP A 7 -0.86 1.84 1.38
CA ASP A 7 0.29 0.94 1.33
C ASP A 7 1.06 0.99 2.64
N LEU A 8 1.78 -0.06 3.00
CA LEU A 8 2.58 -0.10 4.23
C LEU A 8 3.97 -0.71 4.01
N GLU A 9 4.90 -0.26 4.86
CA GLU A 9 6.23 -0.84 4.96
C GLU A 9 6.48 -1.36 6.38
N THR A 10 7.39 -2.33 6.49
CA THR A 10 7.68 -3.02 7.75
C THR A 10 9.15 -2.88 8.15
N LYS A 11 9.43 -3.01 9.46
CA LYS A 11 10.79 -3.00 10.03
C LYS A 11 11.49 -4.37 9.93
N ASN A 12 10.72 -5.43 9.68
CA ASN A 12 11.20 -6.81 9.60
C ASN A 12 10.72 -7.50 8.31
N MET A 13 11.43 -8.52 7.91
CA MET A 13 11.11 -9.30 6.71
C MET A 13 10.25 -10.51 7.07
N SER A 14 9.48 -11.01 6.09
CA SER A 14 8.65 -12.21 6.29
C SER A 14 9.45 -13.45 6.71
N PHE A 15 10.70 -13.59 6.25
CA PHE A 15 11.55 -14.71 6.66
C PHE A 15 12.02 -14.61 8.11
N ASP A 16 12.15 -13.39 8.68
CA ASP A 16 12.50 -13.19 10.10
C ASP A 16 11.42 -13.72 11.05
N ILE A 17 10.19 -13.79 10.58
CA ILE A 17 8.99 -14.12 11.36
C ILE A 17 8.35 -15.45 10.94
N GLY A 18 9.01 -16.25 10.12
CA GLY A 18 8.51 -17.56 9.70
C GLY A 18 7.49 -17.54 8.57
N GLY A 19 7.37 -16.45 7.82
CA GLY A 19 6.57 -16.33 6.61
C GLY A 19 5.44 -15.31 6.66
N PHE A 20 4.86 -15.03 5.51
CA PHE A 20 3.79 -14.02 5.34
C PHE A 20 2.50 -14.33 6.13
N GLY A 21 2.26 -15.58 6.54
CA GLY A 21 1.08 -15.95 7.32
C GLY A 21 1.09 -15.45 8.77
N ASN A 22 2.26 -15.07 9.30
CA ASN A 22 2.42 -14.57 10.66
C ASN A 22 2.21 -13.05 10.75
N THR A 23 1.05 -12.57 10.29
CA THR A 23 0.72 -11.16 10.14
C THR A 23 0.85 -10.35 11.43
N HIS A 24 0.57 -10.96 12.58
CA HIS A 24 0.69 -10.35 13.91
C HIS A 24 2.15 -10.11 14.36
N MET A 25 3.14 -10.69 13.67
CA MET A 25 4.57 -10.54 13.99
C MET A 25 5.25 -9.46 13.16
N PHE A 26 4.59 -8.92 12.15
CA PHE A 26 5.13 -7.79 11.42
C PHE A 26 5.18 -6.54 12.30
N GLN A 27 6.24 -5.78 12.17
CA GLN A 27 6.41 -4.48 12.81
C GLN A 27 6.30 -3.41 11.73
N VAL A 28 5.17 -2.70 11.70
CA VAL A 28 4.94 -1.64 10.72
C VAL A 28 5.87 -0.47 11.02
N SER A 29 6.55 0.03 10.00
CA SER A 29 7.41 1.22 10.07
C SER A 29 6.68 2.47 9.64
N THR A 30 5.99 2.40 8.52
CA THR A 30 5.19 3.49 7.97
C THR A 30 3.98 2.96 7.22
N VAL A 31 2.94 3.77 7.17
CA VAL A 31 1.78 3.57 6.30
C VAL A 31 1.57 4.88 5.53
N ALA A 32 1.36 4.80 4.24
CA ALA A 32 0.99 5.94 3.43
C ALA A 32 -0.46 5.83 2.96
N THR A 33 -1.14 6.97 2.89
CA THR A 33 -2.47 7.09 2.28
C THR A 33 -2.51 8.23 1.28
N TRP A 34 -3.25 8.06 0.19
CA TRP A 34 -3.41 9.04 -0.88
C TRP A 34 -4.85 9.08 -1.38
N ASP A 35 -5.47 10.27 -1.39
CA ASP A 35 -6.87 10.46 -1.83
C ASP A 35 -6.99 10.96 -3.29
N GLY A 36 -5.89 11.05 -4.00
CA GLY A 36 -5.80 11.62 -5.35
C GLY A 36 -5.30 13.06 -5.36
N THR A 37 -5.17 13.71 -4.22
CA THR A 37 -4.70 15.10 -4.07
C THR A 37 -3.77 15.29 -2.88
N THR A 38 -4.06 14.64 -1.78
CA THR A 38 -3.36 14.81 -0.50
C THR A 38 -2.78 13.51 -0.01
N GLY A 39 -1.51 13.51 0.35
CA GLY A 39 -0.80 12.39 0.96
C GLY A 39 -0.67 12.57 2.47
N THR A 40 -0.98 11.51 3.21
CA THR A 40 -0.68 11.42 4.64
C THR A 40 0.19 10.20 4.89
N VAL A 41 1.28 10.37 5.64
CA VAL A 41 2.13 9.29 6.11
C VAL A 41 1.99 9.13 7.61
N TYR A 42 1.94 7.90 8.07
CA TYR A 42 1.86 7.53 9.48
C TYR A 42 3.13 6.76 9.82
N VAL A 43 3.86 7.21 10.84
CA VAL A 43 5.20 6.72 11.15
C VAL A 43 5.33 6.27 12.60
N ASP A 44 6.18 5.25 12.84
CA ASP A 44 6.52 4.74 14.16
C ASP A 44 7.88 5.29 14.63
N GLU A 45 8.04 6.63 14.46
CA GLU A 45 9.22 7.38 14.90
C GLU A 45 8.76 8.79 15.31
N PRO A 46 9.58 9.55 16.06
CA PRO A 46 9.25 10.93 16.41
C PRO A 46 8.96 11.79 15.17
N LEU A 47 7.86 12.53 15.19
CA LEU A 47 7.39 13.31 14.03
C LEU A 47 8.41 14.37 13.58
N ASP A 48 9.21 14.89 14.49
CA ASP A 48 10.27 15.88 14.20
C ASP A 48 11.33 15.34 13.23
N SER A 49 11.49 13.99 13.16
CA SER A 49 12.40 13.34 12.21
C SER A 49 12.00 13.55 10.75
N PHE A 50 10.74 13.94 10.48
CA PHE A 50 10.15 14.07 9.15
C PHE A 50 9.79 15.52 8.79
N ALA A 51 10.39 16.51 9.45
CA ALA A 51 10.07 17.93 9.26
C ALA A 51 10.28 18.43 7.81
N LYS A 52 11.02 17.68 7.00
CA LYS A 52 11.27 17.99 5.58
C LYS A 52 10.38 17.26 4.60
N SER A 53 9.53 16.34 5.08
CA SER A 53 8.58 15.65 4.23
C SER A 53 7.61 16.65 3.60
N GLY A 54 7.33 16.51 2.31
CA GLY A 54 6.29 17.28 1.61
C GLY A 54 4.87 16.80 1.92
N HIS A 55 4.71 15.82 2.80
CA HIS A 55 3.45 15.16 3.12
C HIS A 55 2.95 15.54 4.53
N ILE A 56 1.68 15.28 4.81
CA ILE A 56 1.15 15.34 6.17
C ILE A 56 1.72 14.16 6.95
N VAL A 57 2.43 14.41 8.04
CA VAL A 57 3.03 13.36 8.88
C VAL A 57 2.25 13.22 10.18
N LYS A 58 1.86 11.99 10.51
CA LYS A 58 1.13 11.64 11.74
C LYS A 58 1.77 10.42 12.41
N SER A 59 1.49 10.21 13.69
CA SER A 59 1.89 8.98 14.37
C SER A 59 1.09 7.77 13.86
N LEU A 60 1.67 6.58 13.86
CA LEU A 60 0.97 5.33 13.50
C LEU A 60 -0.32 5.13 14.31
N GLY A 61 -0.33 5.54 15.58
CA GLY A 61 -1.51 5.43 16.44
C GLY A 61 -2.73 6.23 15.96
N GLN A 62 -2.52 7.27 15.13
CA GLN A 62 -3.61 8.08 14.55
C GLN A 62 -4.33 7.35 13.41
N LEU A 63 -3.66 6.44 12.71
CA LEU A 63 -4.19 5.74 11.54
C LEU A 63 -5.53 5.05 11.82
N LYS A 64 -5.67 4.41 12.97
CA LYS A 64 -6.91 3.69 13.33
C LYS A 64 -8.14 4.60 13.38
N TYR A 65 -7.98 5.84 13.83
CA TYR A 65 -9.07 6.80 13.92
C TYR A 65 -9.41 7.35 12.53
N ASP A 66 -8.40 7.65 11.74
CA ASP A 66 -8.58 8.18 10.39
C ASP A 66 -9.23 7.13 9.48
N LEU A 67 -8.87 5.85 9.61
CA LEU A 67 -9.51 4.75 8.86
C LEU A 67 -10.94 4.48 9.32
N ASP A 68 -11.21 4.52 10.63
CA ASP A 68 -12.58 4.33 11.13
C ASP A 68 -13.50 5.46 10.66
N GLU A 69 -13.05 6.70 10.73
CA GLU A 69 -13.77 7.86 10.19
C GLU A 69 -14.02 7.75 8.68
N HIS A 70 -13.00 7.31 7.91
CA HIS A 70 -13.12 7.10 6.47
C HIS A 70 -14.16 6.01 6.15
N PHE A 71 -14.15 4.91 6.92
CA PHE A 71 -15.15 3.84 6.78
C PHE A 71 -16.58 4.35 7.03
N GLU A 72 -16.80 5.07 8.14
CA GLU A 72 -18.13 5.59 8.53
C GLU A 72 -18.69 6.60 7.50
N LYS A 73 -17.82 7.27 6.75
CA LYS A 73 -18.19 8.13 5.61
C LYS A 73 -18.47 7.34 4.31
N GLY A 74 -18.46 6.02 4.34
CA GLY A 74 -18.66 5.16 3.18
C GLY A 74 -17.47 5.13 2.22
N GLY A 75 -16.26 5.39 2.73
CA GLY A 75 -15.04 5.39 1.93
C GLY A 75 -14.58 3.98 1.52
N LEU A 76 -13.85 3.90 0.41
CA LEU A 76 -13.25 2.68 -0.13
C LEU A 76 -11.73 2.71 0.04
N LEU A 77 -11.14 1.62 0.51
CA LEU A 77 -9.68 1.44 0.45
C LEU A 77 -9.26 0.91 -0.93
N LEU A 78 -8.13 1.38 -1.41
CA LEU A 78 -7.52 0.93 -2.66
C LEU A 78 -6.10 0.47 -2.41
N GLY A 79 -5.68 -0.65 -3.01
CA GLY A 79 -4.28 -1.07 -2.97
C GLY A 79 -3.98 -2.20 -3.94
N HIS A 80 -2.72 -2.63 -3.94
CA HIS A 80 -2.25 -3.72 -4.78
C HIS A 80 -1.84 -4.91 -3.91
N ASN A 81 -2.64 -5.99 -3.92
CA ASN A 81 -2.50 -7.15 -3.05
C ASN A 81 -2.81 -6.86 -1.57
N ILE A 82 -3.55 -5.80 -1.27
CA ILE A 82 -3.84 -5.35 0.10
C ILE A 82 -4.62 -6.38 0.90
N LYS A 83 -5.50 -7.15 0.26
CA LYS A 83 -6.30 -8.18 0.95
C LYS A 83 -5.44 -9.28 1.56
N ALA A 84 -4.31 -9.62 0.91
CA ALA A 84 -3.45 -10.70 1.35
C ALA A 84 -2.29 -10.23 2.23
N PHE A 85 -1.97 -8.94 2.25
CA PHE A 85 -0.82 -8.41 2.97
C PHE A 85 -1.19 -7.26 3.90
N ASP A 86 -1.50 -6.07 3.39
CA ASP A 86 -1.65 -4.85 4.19
C ASP A 86 -2.80 -4.94 5.19
N LEU A 87 -4.00 -5.31 4.73
CA LEU A 87 -5.17 -5.37 5.61
C LEU A 87 -5.01 -6.36 6.78
N PRO A 88 -4.50 -7.59 6.57
CA PRO A 88 -4.21 -8.49 7.68
C PRO A 88 -3.16 -7.94 8.66
N ILE A 89 -2.07 -7.32 8.16
CA ILE A 89 -1.04 -6.74 9.01
C ILE A 89 -1.61 -5.58 9.85
N LEU A 90 -2.32 -4.64 9.23
CA LEU A 90 -2.96 -3.53 9.96
C LEU A 90 -3.90 -4.03 11.07
N ARG A 91 -4.67 -5.08 10.79
CA ARG A 91 -5.57 -5.68 11.76
C ARG A 91 -4.84 -6.38 12.91
N ASP A 92 -3.85 -7.23 12.56
CA ASP A 92 -3.29 -8.21 13.49
C ASP A 92 -2.09 -7.68 14.27
N SER A 93 -1.27 -6.80 13.68
CA SER A 93 -0.09 -6.24 14.34
C SER A 93 -0.32 -4.85 14.93
N MET A 94 -1.32 -4.11 14.43
CA MET A 94 -1.62 -2.75 14.90
C MET A 94 -2.97 -2.65 15.61
N ASP A 95 -3.71 -3.74 15.78
CA ASP A 95 -5.03 -3.78 16.42
C ASP A 95 -6.05 -2.82 15.77
N ILE A 96 -5.95 -2.62 14.45
CA ILE A 96 -6.88 -1.75 13.71
C ILE A 96 -8.11 -2.55 13.30
N TYR A 97 -9.00 -2.80 14.23
CA TYR A 97 -10.16 -3.70 14.03
C TYR A 97 -11.22 -3.17 13.06
N CYS A 98 -11.24 -1.88 12.73
CA CYS A 98 -12.12 -1.35 11.68
C CYS A 98 -11.82 -1.98 10.30
N ILE A 99 -10.63 -2.55 10.08
CA ILE A 99 -10.31 -3.34 8.88
C ILE A 99 -11.31 -4.48 8.67
N ASN A 100 -11.80 -5.12 9.74
CA ASN A 100 -12.83 -6.14 9.63
C ASN A 100 -14.15 -5.60 9.06
N LYS A 101 -14.49 -4.32 9.35
CA LYS A 101 -15.66 -3.66 8.78
C LYS A 101 -15.49 -3.49 7.25
N TYR A 102 -14.32 -2.99 6.81
CA TYR A 102 -13.98 -2.86 5.38
C TYR A 102 -14.08 -4.20 4.64
N VAL A 103 -13.50 -5.25 5.22
CA VAL A 103 -13.50 -6.58 4.60
C VAL A 103 -14.90 -7.16 4.53
N LYS A 104 -15.69 -7.04 5.60
CA LYS A 104 -17.06 -7.55 5.67
C LYS A 104 -18.02 -6.80 4.74
N ALA A 105 -17.86 -5.48 4.62
CA ALA A 105 -18.67 -4.64 3.75
C ALA A 105 -18.18 -4.61 2.29
N GLU A 106 -17.08 -5.30 1.99
CA GLU A 106 -16.39 -5.25 0.68
C GLU A 106 -16.03 -3.82 0.23
N GLN A 107 -15.76 -2.93 1.20
CA GLN A 107 -15.37 -1.53 0.95
C GLN A 107 -13.87 -1.39 0.66
N PHE A 108 -13.35 -2.22 -0.24
CA PHE A 108 -11.98 -2.11 -0.73
C PHE A 108 -11.85 -2.59 -2.16
N VAL A 109 -10.86 -2.05 -2.85
CA VAL A 109 -10.43 -2.45 -4.20
C VAL A 109 -9.01 -2.99 -4.12
N ASP A 110 -8.81 -4.24 -4.52
CA ASP A 110 -7.52 -4.90 -4.63
C ASP A 110 -7.21 -5.12 -6.11
N THR A 111 -6.35 -4.29 -6.68
CA THR A 111 -6.01 -4.32 -8.10
C THR A 111 -5.34 -5.63 -8.52
N SER A 112 -4.50 -6.22 -7.65
CA SER A 112 -3.88 -7.53 -7.92
C SER A 112 -4.91 -8.66 -8.00
N LYS A 113 -5.91 -8.63 -7.10
CA LYS A 113 -6.98 -9.64 -7.08
C LYS A 113 -7.89 -9.54 -8.30
N ILE A 114 -8.22 -8.31 -8.73
CA ILE A 114 -9.03 -8.08 -9.93
C ILE A 114 -8.34 -8.67 -11.15
N LEU A 115 -7.07 -8.31 -11.37
CA LEU A 115 -6.30 -8.78 -12.51
C LEU A 115 -6.08 -10.31 -12.48
N PHE A 116 -5.82 -10.88 -11.30
CA PHE A 116 -5.71 -12.33 -11.16
C PHE A 116 -7.01 -13.05 -11.53
N LYS A 117 -8.16 -12.51 -11.11
CA LYS A 117 -9.48 -13.10 -11.45
C LYS A 117 -9.74 -13.10 -12.96
N GLU A 118 -9.28 -12.06 -13.67
CA GLU A 118 -9.51 -11.91 -15.10
C GLU A 118 -8.51 -12.68 -15.96
N HIS A 119 -7.25 -12.75 -15.54
CA HIS A 119 -6.16 -13.28 -16.37
C HIS A 119 -5.55 -14.59 -15.86
N GLY A 120 -5.84 -15.00 -14.61
CA GLY A 120 -5.24 -16.18 -13.99
C GLY A 120 -3.76 -16.00 -13.59
N GLU A 121 -3.18 -14.82 -13.80
CA GLU A 121 -1.78 -14.49 -13.56
C GLU A 121 -1.68 -13.28 -12.61
N ARG A 122 -0.67 -13.27 -11.74
CA ARG A 122 -0.36 -12.14 -10.86
C ARG A 122 0.66 -11.23 -11.52
N PHE A 123 0.35 -9.95 -11.57
CA PHE A 123 1.24 -8.92 -12.09
C PHE A 123 1.76 -8.06 -10.93
N PRO A 124 3.09 -8.01 -10.70
CA PRO A 124 3.67 -7.09 -9.73
C PRO A 124 3.35 -5.62 -10.09
N LEU A 125 3.16 -4.76 -9.10
CA LEU A 125 2.90 -3.33 -9.31
C LEU A 125 3.94 -2.68 -10.24
N LYS A 126 5.23 -3.00 -10.06
CA LYS A 126 6.36 -2.56 -10.89
C LYS A 126 6.15 -2.84 -12.39
N ASN A 127 5.60 -4.02 -12.71
CA ASN A 127 5.29 -4.40 -14.09
C ASN A 127 4.16 -3.54 -14.66
N LEU A 128 3.06 -3.43 -13.92
CA LEU A 128 1.87 -2.69 -14.34
C LEU A 128 2.17 -1.20 -14.57
N VAL A 129 2.83 -0.54 -13.63
CA VAL A 129 3.13 0.89 -13.76
C VAL A 129 4.11 1.17 -14.90
N LYS A 130 5.11 0.31 -15.08
CA LYS A 130 6.04 0.42 -16.21
C LYS A 130 5.34 0.27 -17.55
N CYS A 131 4.51 -0.75 -17.72
CA CYS A 131 3.84 -1.03 -19.00
C CYS A 131 2.71 -0.04 -19.30
N THR A 132 1.99 0.42 -18.26
CA THR A 132 0.81 1.27 -18.43
C THR A 132 1.18 2.75 -18.52
N MET A 133 2.03 3.23 -17.60
CA MET A 133 2.27 4.65 -17.38
C MET A 133 3.71 5.08 -17.72
N ASN A 134 4.60 4.10 -18.01
CA ASN A 134 6.04 4.34 -18.19
C ASN A 134 6.68 5.02 -16.95
N ASP A 135 6.18 4.66 -15.75
CA ASP A 135 6.67 5.13 -14.46
C ASP A 135 7.41 3.99 -13.72
N PHE A 136 8.06 4.31 -12.61
CA PHE A 136 8.91 3.37 -11.88
C PHE A 136 8.69 3.49 -10.37
N LYS A 137 8.81 2.37 -9.67
CA LYS A 137 8.99 2.33 -8.22
C LYS A 137 10.37 2.88 -7.85
N LEU A 138 10.47 3.56 -6.71
CA LEU A 138 11.73 4.16 -6.26
C LEU A 138 12.75 3.11 -5.82
N MET A 139 12.29 1.99 -5.23
CA MET A 139 13.14 0.89 -4.77
C MET A 139 12.41 -0.46 -4.82
N ASP A 140 13.07 -1.54 -4.45
CA ASP A 140 12.43 -2.83 -4.20
C ASP A 140 11.98 -2.92 -2.73
N SER A 141 10.76 -3.45 -2.48
CA SER A 141 10.14 -3.55 -1.13
C SER A 141 11.04 -4.24 -0.10
N ALA A 142 11.91 -5.17 -0.54
CA ALA A 142 12.86 -5.86 0.33
C ALA A 142 13.95 -4.94 0.92
N ASP A 143 14.10 -3.73 0.44
CA ASP A 143 15.10 -2.78 0.95
C ASP A 143 14.54 -1.87 2.05
N ALA A 144 13.23 -1.65 2.11
CA ALA A 144 12.60 -0.79 3.11
C ALA A 144 12.96 -1.16 4.57
N PRO A 145 12.91 -2.43 5.01
CA PRO A 145 13.31 -2.79 6.37
C PRO A 145 14.78 -2.52 6.68
N LYS A 146 15.67 -2.63 5.69
CA LYS A 146 17.11 -2.34 5.85
C LYS A 146 17.35 -0.85 6.01
N LEU A 147 16.75 -0.04 5.14
CA LEU A 147 16.83 1.43 5.19
C LEU A 147 16.30 1.96 6.51
N TRP A 148 15.16 1.42 6.98
CA TRP A 148 14.60 1.80 8.28
C TRP A 148 15.57 1.53 9.43
N LYS A 149 16.19 0.35 9.48
CA LYS A 149 17.21 -0.01 10.48
C LYS A 149 18.45 0.87 10.41
N MET A 150 18.75 1.45 9.25
CA MET A 150 19.86 2.39 9.06
C MET A 150 19.50 3.84 9.40
N GLY A 151 18.26 4.10 9.82
CA GLY A 151 17.76 5.45 10.13
C GLY A 151 17.43 6.29 8.88
N GLN A 152 17.35 5.68 7.69
CA GLN A 152 17.00 6.35 6.44
C GLN A 152 15.48 6.43 6.31
N TYR A 153 14.84 7.04 7.30
CA TYR A 153 13.37 7.06 7.43
C TYR A 153 12.67 7.81 6.29
N ASP A 154 13.22 8.96 5.88
CA ASP A 154 12.66 9.77 4.80
C ASP A 154 12.58 8.98 3.48
N GLU A 155 13.61 8.17 3.17
CA GLU A 155 13.65 7.36 1.96
C GLU A 155 12.53 6.30 1.96
N VAL A 156 12.27 5.67 3.11
CA VAL A 156 11.20 4.67 3.24
C VAL A 156 9.82 5.33 3.16
N VAL A 157 9.66 6.50 3.75
CA VAL A 157 8.41 7.28 3.69
C VAL A 157 8.09 7.72 2.25
N GLU A 158 9.07 8.28 1.55
CA GLU A 158 8.91 8.69 0.14
C GLU A 158 8.61 7.49 -0.76
N TYR A 159 9.26 6.35 -0.51
CA TYR A 159 8.99 5.12 -1.23
C TYR A 159 7.55 4.62 -1.01
N CYS A 160 7.11 4.50 0.25
CA CYS A 160 5.75 4.08 0.60
C CYS A 160 4.70 5.02 -0.02
N MET A 161 4.92 6.33 0.05
CA MET A 161 4.02 7.32 -0.58
C MET A 161 4.00 7.19 -2.10
N LYS A 162 5.17 7.03 -2.74
CA LYS A 162 5.23 6.85 -4.20
C LYS A 162 4.47 5.58 -4.63
N ASP A 163 4.63 4.46 -3.93
CA ASP A 163 3.89 3.24 -4.25
C ASP A 163 2.38 3.44 -4.09
N THR A 164 1.95 4.12 -3.02
CA THR A 164 0.55 4.47 -2.78
C THR A 164 -0.04 5.33 -3.92
N GLN A 165 0.70 6.34 -4.37
CA GLN A 165 0.32 7.18 -5.50
C GLN A 165 0.25 6.37 -6.80
N LEU A 166 1.25 5.52 -7.07
CA LEU A 166 1.29 4.69 -8.27
C LEU A 166 0.10 3.73 -8.34
N VAL A 167 -0.34 3.17 -7.23
CA VAL A 167 -1.54 2.33 -7.18
C VAL A 167 -2.79 3.14 -7.53
N TYR A 168 -2.91 4.35 -6.96
CA TYR A 168 -4.03 5.24 -7.25
C TYR A 168 -4.07 5.65 -8.72
N ASP A 169 -2.93 6.06 -9.27
CA ASP A 169 -2.82 6.52 -10.67
C ASP A 169 -3.07 5.37 -11.65
N LEU A 170 -2.58 4.17 -11.35
CA LEU A 170 -2.85 2.97 -12.13
C LEU A 170 -4.35 2.62 -12.15
N TRP A 171 -5.00 2.65 -10.98
CA TRP A 171 -6.43 2.43 -10.86
C TRP A 171 -7.22 3.50 -11.64
N LYS A 172 -6.86 4.78 -11.47
CA LYS A 172 -7.48 5.90 -12.19
C LYS A 172 -7.32 5.75 -13.70
N TYR A 173 -6.12 5.41 -14.16
CA TYR A 173 -5.87 5.11 -15.59
C TYR A 173 -6.79 4.01 -16.10
N GLY A 174 -6.91 2.91 -15.35
CA GLY A 174 -7.81 1.81 -15.70
C GLY A 174 -9.28 2.22 -15.76
N GLN A 175 -9.74 3.08 -14.85
CA GLN A 175 -11.10 3.62 -14.86
C GLN A 175 -11.35 4.52 -16.08
N ASP A 176 -10.40 5.37 -16.40
CA ASP A 176 -10.53 6.35 -17.49
C ASP A 176 -10.39 5.72 -18.88
N ASN A 177 -9.60 4.65 -19.03
CA ASN A 177 -9.28 4.03 -20.31
C ASN A 177 -9.92 2.65 -20.52
N GLY A 178 -10.44 2.03 -19.48
CA GLY A 178 -11.03 0.69 -19.53
C GLY A 178 -10.02 -0.47 -19.54
N PHE A 179 -8.72 -0.20 -19.44
CA PHE A 179 -7.65 -1.19 -19.40
C PHE A 179 -6.39 -0.69 -18.69
N VAL A 180 -5.54 -1.63 -18.29
CA VAL A 180 -4.14 -1.41 -17.93
C VAL A 180 -3.27 -2.36 -18.74
N LYS A 181 -1.97 -2.07 -18.88
CA LYS A 181 -1.03 -2.90 -19.64
C LYS A 181 -0.09 -3.63 -18.69
N ALA A 182 0.24 -4.87 -19.05
CA ALA A 182 1.22 -5.67 -18.34
C ALA A 182 2.09 -6.47 -19.30
N PHE A 183 3.28 -6.84 -18.87
CA PHE A 183 4.07 -7.88 -19.51
C PHE A 183 3.85 -9.21 -18.78
N SER A 184 3.33 -10.21 -19.48
CA SER A 184 3.15 -11.54 -18.92
C SER A 184 4.51 -12.26 -18.86
N ILE A 185 4.98 -12.54 -17.66
CA ILE A 185 6.21 -13.29 -17.44
C ILE A 185 6.04 -14.75 -17.88
N GLU A 186 4.86 -15.33 -17.63
CA GLU A 186 4.55 -16.73 -17.98
C GLU A 186 4.49 -16.94 -19.49
N LYS A 187 3.97 -15.95 -20.25
CA LYS A 187 3.79 -16.07 -21.70
C LYS A 187 4.82 -15.31 -22.52
N GLY A 188 5.65 -14.46 -21.87
CA GLY A 188 6.65 -13.65 -22.55
C GLY A 188 6.04 -12.61 -23.50
N GLU A 189 4.84 -12.12 -23.23
CA GLU A 189 4.09 -11.20 -24.09
C GLU A 189 3.50 -10.01 -23.32
N HIS A 190 3.26 -8.89 -24.03
CA HIS A 190 2.50 -7.76 -23.50
C HIS A 190 0.99 -8.04 -23.56
N LYS A 191 0.29 -7.66 -22.52
CA LYS A 191 -1.16 -7.74 -22.37
C LYS A 191 -1.76 -6.37 -22.05
#